data_d66de4993ef373b28d1dae3fa1cac45f
#
_entry.id   d66de4993ef373b28d1dae3fa1cac45f
#
_cell.length_a   1.000
_cell.length_b   1.000
_cell.length_c   1.000
_cell.angle_alpha   90.00
_cell.angle_beta   90.00
_cell.angle_gamma   90.00
#
_symmetry.space_group_name_H-M   'P 1'
#
loop_
_entity.id
_entity.type
_entity.pdbx_description
1 polymer ?
#
loop_
_entity_poly.entity_id
_entity_poly.type
_entity_poly.pdbx_seq_one_letter_code
_entity_poly.pdbx_strand_id
1 'polypeptide(L)'
;MSKILLVEDNPNAAKRIIRYINKIFAELDVVSFSEAGEALQYAKANDVSLFILDIQLEDYKGTSLAKQLRELPEYKYTPIIFETALAGEELSAYRDAKCYSFLVKPFSEEEFAVAFRDALGLSKQMNQQAKTIQIEQKQFVLEYAAQDIAYIEAFGKKLVIHTISRLSGIKEDAISGYTLSGLLALLDDPAFVQCHKSYVVNKSHIEKIDKSGRKIFLKGFTDTIPIGNKYQAELWG
;
A
#
# COMPACT_ATOMS: atom_id res chain seq x y z
N MET A 1 -12.08 -0.94 -6.19
CA MET A 1 -12.66 0.40 -5.88
C MET A 1 -11.86 0.99 -4.73
N SER A 2 -11.55 2.29 -4.81
CA SER A 2 -10.77 2.96 -3.75
C SER A 2 -11.63 3.11 -2.50
N LYS A 3 -11.21 2.55 -1.38
CA LYS A 3 -11.92 2.65 -0.09
C LYS A 3 -11.39 3.85 0.69
N ILE A 4 -12.33 4.60 1.28
CA ILE A 4 -12.05 5.67 2.24
C ILE A 4 -12.36 5.13 3.63
N LEU A 5 -11.43 5.28 4.56
CA LEU A 5 -11.67 4.88 5.94
C LEU A 5 -11.82 6.12 6.82
N LEU A 6 -12.98 6.26 7.44
CA LEU A 6 -13.33 7.32 8.37
C LEU A 6 -13.31 6.77 9.80
N VAL A 7 -12.64 7.46 10.73
CA VAL A 7 -12.69 7.14 12.16
C VAL A 7 -13.14 8.38 12.92
N GLU A 8 -14.34 8.31 13.47
CA GLU A 8 -15.03 9.40 14.17
C GLU A 8 -16.02 8.78 15.15
N ASP A 9 -15.87 9.03 16.44
CA ASP A 9 -16.71 8.48 17.51
C ASP A 9 -18.08 9.17 17.63
N ASN A 10 -18.19 10.41 17.13
CA ASN A 10 -19.48 11.11 17.08
C ASN A 10 -20.28 10.70 15.83
N PRO A 11 -21.42 9.96 15.98
CA PRO A 11 -22.16 9.47 14.82
C PRO A 11 -22.80 10.58 13.97
N ASN A 12 -23.04 11.77 14.51
CA ASN A 12 -23.56 12.90 13.74
C ASN A 12 -22.46 13.56 12.90
N ALA A 13 -21.23 13.64 13.43
CA ALA A 13 -20.08 14.12 12.69
C ALA A 13 -19.73 13.13 11.56
N ALA A 14 -19.67 11.83 11.85
CA ALA A 14 -19.45 10.79 10.84
C ALA A 14 -20.47 10.86 9.69
N LYS A 15 -21.77 10.92 10.00
CA LYS A 15 -22.84 11.07 9.00
C LYS A 15 -22.68 12.34 8.16
N ARG A 16 -22.26 13.45 8.77
CA ARG A 16 -22.02 14.72 8.07
C ARG A 16 -20.87 14.57 7.06
N ILE A 17 -19.75 13.97 7.47
CA ILE A 17 -18.59 13.75 6.60
C ILE A 17 -18.93 12.82 5.45
N ILE A 18 -19.59 11.69 5.72
CA ILE A 18 -20.06 10.76 4.69
C ILE A 18 -20.96 11.47 3.68
N ARG A 19 -21.86 12.35 4.15
CA ARG A 19 -22.71 13.15 3.26
C ARG A 19 -21.89 14.09 2.39
N TYR A 20 -20.84 14.73 2.92
CA TYR A 20 -19.95 15.59 2.16
C TYR A 20 -19.20 14.79 1.09
N ILE A 21 -18.65 13.62 1.44
CA ILE A 21 -17.98 12.73 0.49
C ILE A 21 -18.92 12.33 -0.65
N ASN A 22 -20.13 11.88 -0.33
CA ASN A 22 -21.11 11.42 -1.32
C ASN A 22 -21.58 12.53 -2.27
N LYS A 23 -21.58 13.80 -1.83
CA LYS A 23 -21.87 14.93 -2.71
C LYS A 23 -20.74 15.21 -3.70
N ILE A 24 -19.47 14.93 -3.30
CA ILE A 24 -18.30 15.17 -4.15
C ILE A 24 -18.11 14.01 -5.13
N PHE A 25 -18.26 12.76 -4.65
CA PHE A 25 -18.10 11.53 -5.42
C PHE A 25 -19.05 10.45 -4.91
N ALA A 26 -20.17 10.25 -5.58
CA ALA A 26 -21.23 9.33 -5.16
C ALA A 26 -20.84 7.82 -5.21
N GLU A 27 -19.75 7.48 -5.90
CA GLU A 27 -19.33 6.08 -6.13
C GLU A 27 -18.19 5.63 -5.21
N LEU A 28 -17.77 6.46 -4.23
CA LEU A 28 -16.69 6.07 -3.32
C LEU A 28 -17.23 5.16 -2.22
N ASP A 29 -16.49 4.07 -1.96
CA ASP A 29 -16.77 3.16 -0.84
C ASP A 29 -16.20 3.76 0.45
N VAL A 30 -17.08 4.22 1.35
CA VAL A 30 -16.72 4.82 2.63
C VAL A 30 -17.06 3.84 3.75
N VAL A 31 -16.04 3.39 4.47
CA VAL A 31 -16.20 2.55 5.67
C VAL A 31 -15.90 3.40 6.89
N SER A 32 -16.83 3.41 7.87
CA SER A 32 -16.72 4.23 9.08
C SER A 32 -16.62 3.37 10.34
N PHE A 33 -15.74 3.79 11.24
CA PHE A 33 -15.55 3.19 12.55
C PHE A 33 -15.65 4.25 13.64
N SER A 34 -16.14 3.86 14.81
CA SER A 34 -16.14 4.70 16.01
C SER A 34 -14.86 4.49 16.86
N GLU A 35 -14.20 3.37 16.70
CA GLU A 35 -13.02 2.96 17.47
C GLU A 35 -11.79 2.79 16.59
N ALA A 36 -10.66 3.30 17.05
CA ALA A 36 -9.40 3.23 16.34
C ALA A 36 -8.87 1.79 16.24
N GLY A 37 -9.14 0.95 17.25
CA GLY A 37 -8.75 -0.46 17.25
C GLY A 37 -9.39 -1.26 16.14
N GLU A 38 -10.70 -1.11 15.94
CA GLU A 38 -11.44 -1.77 14.85
C GLU A 38 -10.97 -1.26 13.47
N ALA A 39 -10.78 0.05 13.35
CA ALA A 39 -10.27 0.67 12.13
C ALA A 39 -8.90 0.13 11.72
N LEU A 40 -7.99 -0.06 12.69
CA LEU A 40 -6.67 -0.65 12.43
C LEU A 40 -6.78 -2.10 11.95
N GLN A 41 -7.63 -2.93 12.58
CA GLN A 41 -7.85 -4.30 12.15
C GLN A 41 -8.43 -4.37 10.74
N TYR A 42 -9.37 -3.48 10.43
CA TYR A 42 -9.91 -3.39 9.08
C TYR A 42 -8.84 -2.99 8.06
N ALA A 43 -8.01 -1.99 8.38
CA ALA A 43 -6.94 -1.55 7.50
C ALA A 43 -5.90 -2.65 7.24
N LYS A 44 -5.59 -3.50 8.23
CA LYS A 44 -4.69 -4.65 8.04
C LYS A 44 -5.21 -5.68 7.05
N ALA A 45 -6.53 -5.78 6.86
CA ALA A 45 -7.18 -6.77 6.01
C ALA A 45 -7.70 -6.22 4.67
N ASN A 46 -7.67 -4.91 4.47
CA ASN A 46 -8.26 -4.25 3.30
C ASN A 46 -7.34 -3.15 2.76
N ASP A 47 -7.50 -2.84 1.47
CA ASP A 47 -6.80 -1.72 0.85
C ASP A 47 -7.59 -0.42 1.08
N VAL A 48 -6.92 0.55 1.69
CA VAL A 48 -7.47 1.88 1.97
C VAL A 48 -6.65 2.93 1.22
N SER A 49 -7.33 3.79 0.48
CA SER A 49 -6.68 4.82 -0.34
C SER A 49 -6.63 6.20 0.30
N LEU A 50 -7.42 6.44 1.35
CA LEU A 50 -7.45 7.68 2.12
C LEU A 50 -7.98 7.40 3.51
N PHE A 51 -7.37 7.99 4.53
CA PHE A 51 -7.84 7.99 5.91
C PHE A 51 -8.35 9.37 6.31
N ILE A 52 -9.48 9.42 7.01
CA ILE A 52 -10.01 10.60 7.69
C ILE A 52 -10.14 10.22 9.16
N LEU A 53 -9.39 10.88 10.02
CA LEU A 53 -9.24 10.49 11.42
C LEU A 53 -9.55 11.66 12.35
N ASP A 54 -10.47 11.47 13.28
CA ASP A 54 -10.52 12.37 14.44
C ASP A 54 -9.27 12.16 15.29
N ILE A 55 -8.68 13.25 15.76
CA ILE A 55 -7.55 13.19 16.70
C ILE A 55 -8.01 12.70 18.08
N GLN A 56 -9.20 13.09 18.52
CA GLN A 56 -9.77 12.75 19.81
C GLN A 56 -10.84 11.67 19.66
N LEU A 57 -10.47 10.43 19.86
CA LEU A 57 -11.39 9.28 19.91
C LEU A 57 -11.52 8.79 21.36
N GLU A 58 -12.63 8.12 21.67
CA GLU A 58 -12.90 7.63 23.03
C GLU A 58 -11.91 6.53 23.47
N ASP A 59 -11.48 5.65 22.56
CA ASP A 59 -10.58 4.53 22.86
C ASP A 59 -9.11 4.96 22.93
N TYR A 60 -8.60 5.72 21.95
CA TYR A 60 -7.29 6.37 22.02
C TYR A 60 -7.08 7.41 20.91
N LYS A 61 -5.99 8.18 20.98
CA LYS A 61 -5.76 9.28 20.03
C LYS A 61 -5.61 8.81 18.59
N GLY A 62 -6.32 9.46 17.66
CA GLY A 62 -6.20 9.22 16.22
C GLY A 62 -4.78 9.39 15.69
N THR A 63 -3.95 10.24 16.34
CA THR A 63 -2.51 10.36 16.04
C THR A 63 -1.74 9.07 16.33
N SER A 64 -2.12 8.30 17.34
CA SER A 64 -1.54 6.99 17.66
C SER A 64 -1.95 5.95 16.62
N LEU A 65 -3.22 5.98 16.17
CA LEU A 65 -3.68 5.18 15.05
C LEU A 65 -2.87 5.48 13.78
N ALA A 66 -2.70 6.75 13.46
CA ALA A 66 -1.93 7.15 12.28
C ALA A 66 -0.47 6.66 12.33
N LYS A 67 0.19 6.69 13.49
CA LYS A 67 1.54 6.12 13.66
C LYS A 67 1.55 4.62 13.36
N GLN A 68 0.60 3.86 13.90
CA GLN A 68 0.48 2.42 13.63
C GLN A 68 0.17 2.13 12.15
N LEU A 69 -0.66 2.94 11.51
CA LEU A 69 -0.89 2.84 10.07
C LEU A 69 0.40 3.10 9.26
N ARG A 70 1.24 4.06 9.67
CA ARG A 70 2.53 4.35 9.02
C ARG A 70 3.56 3.22 9.16
N GLU A 71 3.45 2.36 10.18
CA GLU A 71 4.27 1.16 10.33
C GLU A 71 3.92 0.07 9.32
N LEU A 72 2.71 0.13 8.74
CA LEU A 72 2.29 -0.77 7.68
C LEU A 72 2.86 -0.25 6.34
N PRO A 73 3.71 -1.04 5.64
CA PRO A 73 4.41 -0.59 4.43
C PRO A 73 3.49 0.00 3.36
N GLU A 74 2.30 -0.57 3.20
CA GLU A 74 1.28 -0.17 2.24
C GLU A 74 0.66 1.20 2.55
N TYR A 75 0.64 1.62 3.82
CA TYR A 75 0.07 2.91 4.23
C TYR A 75 1.13 3.96 4.57
N LYS A 76 2.40 3.65 4.33
CA LYS A 76 3.51 4.56 4.62
C LYS A 76 3.32 5.96 4.03
N TYR A 77 2.68 6.06 2.88
CA TYR A 77 2.46 7.32 2.16
C TYR A 77 0.99 7.62 1.87
N THR A 78 0.06 6.73 2.24
CA THR A 78 -1.38 6.94 2.03
C THR A 78 -1.83 8.25 2.69
N PRO A 79 -2.55 9.13 2.00
CA PRO A 79 -2.98 10.39 2.58
C PRO A 79 -3.82 10.19 3.85
N ILE A 80 -3.56 11.01 4.87
CA ILE A 80 -4.35 11.09 6.10
C ILE A 80 -4.82 12.53 6.25
N ILE A 81 -6.14 12.72 6.38
CA ILE A 81 -6.76 13.98 6.78
C ILE A 81 -7.12 13.82 8.25
N PHE A 82 -6.61 14.70 9.11
CA PHE A 82 -7.07 14.78 10.47
C PHE A 82 -8.21 15.79 10.61
N GLU A 83 -9.16 15.49 11.47
CA GLU A 83 -10.12 16.44 11.98
C GLU A 83 -9.96 16.58 13.50
N THR A 84 -10.09 17.80 14.01
CA THR A 84 -9.84 18.07 15.43
C THR A 84 -10.60 19.30 15.92
N ALA A 85 -11.03 19.25 17.17
CA ALA A 85 -11.57 20.43 17.87
C ALA A 85 -10.45 21.33 18.46
N LEU A 86 -9.18 20.87 18.49
CA LEU A 86 -8.06 21.57 19.14
C LEU A 86 -7.09 22.14 18.12
N ALA A 87 -7.13 23.45 17.93
CA ALA A 87 -6.24 24.21 17.04
C ALA A 87 -4.75 24.22 17.44
N GLY A 88 -4.32 23.50 18.48
CA GLY A 88 -2.93 23.45 18.94
C GLY A 88 -2.22 22.11 18.73
N GLU A 89 -2.92 21.04 18.36
CA GLU A 89 -2.34 19.70 18.17
C GLU A 89 -1.78 19.46 16.75
N GLU A 90 -1.98 20.42 15.85
CA GLU A 90 -1.61 20.35 14.42
C GLU A 90 -0.12 20.02 14.19
N LEU A 91 0.77 20.68 14.95
CA LEU A 91 2.23 20.55 14.77
C LEU A 91 2.77 19.19 15.20
N SER A 92 2.21 18.58 16.25
CA SER A 92 2.65 17.27 16.74
C SER A 92 2.16 16.15 15.80
N ALA A 93 0.92 16.22 15.36
CA ALA A 93 0.35 15.27 14.43
C ALA A 93 1.01 15.34 13.02
N TYR A 94 1.38 16.56 12.55
CA TYR A 94 2.12 16.73 11.30
C TYR A 94 3.50 16.08 11.35
N ARG A 95 4.27 16.28 12.42
CA ARG A 95 5.61 15.70 12.56
C ARG A 95 5.59 14.19 12.69
N ASP A 96 4.66 13.67 13.49
CA ASP A 96 4.68 12.28 13.95
C ASP A 96 3.96 11.34 12.97
N ALA A 97 2.86 11.79 12.38
CA ALA A 97 2.00 10.96 11.52
C ALA A 97 2.14 11.27 10.02
N LYS A 98 2.93 12.30 9.64
CA LYS A 98 3.07 12.75 8.22
C LYS A 98 1.70 12.87 7.55
N CYS A 99 0.79 13.61 8.18
CA CYS A 99 -0.55 13.82 7.62
C CYS A 99 -0.49 14.68 6.38
N TYR A 100 -1.51 14.57 5.55
CA TYR A 100 -1.65 15.38 4.35
C TYR A 100 -2.31 16.73 4.64
N SER A 101 -3.37 16.72 5.45
CA SER A 101 -4.15 17.92 5.76
C SER A 101 -4.81 17.83 7.13
N PHE A 102 -5.22 19.00 7.64
CA PHE A 102 -5.99 19.18 8.85
C PHE A 102 -7.27 19.95 8.60
N LEU A 103 -8.32 19.57 9.31
CA LEU A 103 -9.58 20.29 9.37
C LEU A 103 -9.92 20.61 10.84
N VAL A 104 -9.94 21.89 11.16
CA VAL A 104 -10.30 22.33 12.52
C VAL A 104 -11.80 22.43 12.64
N LYS A 105 -12.40 21.68 13.56
CA LYS A 105 -13.85 21.71 13.83
C LYS A 105 -14.24 23.02 14.54
N PRO A 106 -15.32 23.71 14.15
CA PRO A 106 -16.21 23.36 13.02
C PRO A 106 -15.62 23.81 11.67
N PHE A 107 -15.69 22.96 10.64
CA PHE A 107 -15.31 23.27 9.26
C PHE A 107 -16.53 23.24 8.34
N SER A 108 -16.46 24.02 7.26
CA SER A 108 -17.48 24.08 6.22
C SER A 108 -17.38 22.88 5.25
N GLU A 109 -18.44 22.71 4.45
CA GLU A 109 -18.44 21.71 3.37
C GLU A 109 -17.38 22.04 2.31
N GLU A 110 -17.14 23.33 2.04
CA GLU A 110 -16.15 23.81 1.08
C GLU A 110 -14.71 23.50 1.53
N GLU A 111 -14.38 23.77 2.79
CA GLU A 111 -13.06 23.48 3.37
C GLU A 111 -12.78 21.97 3.33
N PHE A 112 -13.78 21.16 3.70
CA PHE A 112 -13.69 19.71 3.60
C PHE A 112 -13.48 19.28 2.15
N ALA A 113 -14.25 19.82 1.20
CA ALA A 113 -14.19 19.44 -0.20
C ALA A 113 -12.82 19.73 -0.85
N VAL A 114 -12.18 20.84 -0.49
CA VAL A 114 -10.82 21.16 -0.95
C VAL A 114 -9.82 20.14 -0.43
N ALA A 115 -9.73 19.96 0.90
CA ALA A 115 -8.80 19.02 1.52
C ALA A 115 -9.00 17.58 1.01
N PHE A 116 -10.25 17.16 0.84
CA PHE A 116 -10.60 15.82 0.38
C PHE A 116 -10.23 15.57 -1.09
N ARG A 117 -10.54 16.52 -2.00
CA ARG A 117 -10.17 16.39 -3.43
C ARG A 117 -8.66 16.33 -3.61
N ASP A 118 -7.93 17.17 -2.91
CA ASP A 118 -6.48 17.24 -3.00
C ASP A 118 -5.83 15.94 -2.48
N ALA A 119 -6.28 15.45 -1.31
CA ALA A 119 -5.80 14.19 -0.75
C ALA A 119 -6.16 12.98 -1.64
N LEU A 120 -7.36 12.94 -2.20
CA LEU A 120 -7.78 11.89 -3.12
C LEU A 120 -7.02 11.95 -4.45
N GLY A 121 -6.72 13.17 -4.94
CA GLY A 121 -5.88 13.38 -6.11
C GLY A 121 -4.47 12.82 -5.91
N LEU A 122 -3.85 13.09 -4.76
CA LEU A 122 -2.56 12.53 -4.40
C LEU A 122 -2.61 11.00 -4.32
N SER A 123 -3.64 10.44 -3.66
CA SER A 123 -3.82 8.98 -3.59
C SER A 123 -3.93 8.34 -4.98
N LYS A 124 -4.69 8.95 -5.89
CA LYS A 124 -4.80 8.49 -7.28
C LYS A 124 -3.46 8.54 -8.02
N GLN A 125 -2.70 9.63 -7.86
CA GLN A 125 -1.37 9.75 -8.47
C GLN A 125 -0.41 8.68 -7.94
N MET A 126 -0.42 8.42 -6.63
CA MET A 126 0.40 7.36 -6.03
C MET A 126 0.00 5.97 -6.54
N ASN A 127 -1.29 5.70 -6.68
CA ASN A 127 -1.80 4.44 -7.24
C ASN A 127 -1.56 4.32 -8.75
N GLN A 128 -1.56 5.42 -9.50
CA GLN A 128 -1.21 5.45 -10.93
C GLN A 128 0.29 5.23 -11.17
N GLN A 129 1.13 5.50 -10.17
CA GLN A 129 2.56 5.17 -10.17
C GLN A 129 2.82 3.68 -9.83
N ALA A 130 1.82 2.94 -9.40
CA ALA A 130 1.90 1.48 -9.34
C ALA A 130 2.02 0.96 -10.78
N LYS A 131 3.28 0.76 -11.21
CA LYS A 131 3.61 0.30 -12.54
C LYS A 131 2.89 -1.02 -12.80
N THR A 132 2.02 -1.04 -13.79
CA THR A 132 1.35 -2.26 -14.25
C THR A 132 2.10 -2.81 -15.46
N ILE A 133 2.38 -4.10 -15.48
CA ILE A 133 2.94 -4.79 -16.63
C ILE A 133 1.92 -5.77 -17.23
N GLN A 134 1.93 -5.86 -18.54
CA GLN A 134 1.13 -6.83 -19.29
C GLN A 134 2.04 -7.89 -19.88
N ILE A 135 1.69 -9.15 -19.69
CA ILE A 135 2.41 -10.32 -20.20
C ILE A 135 1.52 -11.08 -21.15
N GLU A 136 1.85 -10.99 -22.44
CA GLU A 136 1.10 -11.68 -23.46
C GLU A 136 1.42 -13.18 -23.47
N GLN A 137 0.39 -14.00 -23.50
CA GLN A 137 0.44 -15.44 -23.74
C GLN A 137 -0.43 -15.76 -24.94
N LYS A 138 -0.26 -16.94 -25.53
CA LYS A 138 -0.99 -17.32 -26.78
C LYS A 138 -2.51 -17.17 -26.70
N GLN A 139 -3.11 -17.33 -25.53
CA GLN A 139 -4.57 -17.38 -25.36
C GLN A 139 -5.12 -16.28 -24.46
N PHE A 140 -4.26 -15.55 -23.72
CA PHE A 140 -4.67 -14.54 -22.76
C PHE A 140 -3.53 -13.54 -22.49
N VAL A 141 -3.88 -12.42 -21.92
CA VAL A 141 -2.93 -11.43 -21.38
C VAL A 141 -3.06 -11.44 -19.87
N LEU A 142 -1.93 -11.56 -19.19
CA LEU A 142 -1.85 -11.39 -17.74
C LEU A 142 -1.46 -9.96 -17.43
N GLU A 143 -2.14 -9.35 -16.47
CA GLU A 143 -1.83 -8.02 -15.99
C GLU A 143 -1.43 -8.08 -14.52
N TYR A 144 -0.29 -7.47 -14.18
CA TYR A 144 0.25 -7.44 -12.82
C TYR A 144 0.55 -6.00 -12.41
N ALA A 145 0.14 -5.62 -11.21
CA ALA A 145 0.75 -4.50 -10.54
C ALA A 145 2.17 -4.91 -10.12
N ALA A 146 3.20 -4.19 -10.55
CA ALA A 146 4.58 -4.55 -10.26
C ALA A 146 4.85 -4.67 -8.75
N GLN A 147 4.20 -3.86 -7.94
CA GLN A 147 4.29 -3.93 -6.48
C GLN A 147 3.83 -5.27 -5.89
N ASP A 148 2.91 -5.98 -6.55
CA ASP A 148 2.37 -7.26 -6.07
C ASP A 148 3.27 -8.43 -6.45
N ILE A 149 4.21 -8.25 -7.39
CA ILE A 149 5.17 -9.29 -7.76
C ILE A 149 6.24 -9.36 -6.68
N ALA A 150 6.31 -10.50 -5.99
CA ALA A 150 7.31 -10.75 -4.95
C ALA A 150 8.62 -11.28 -5.53
N TYR A 151 8.54 -12.26 -6.41
CA TYR A 151 9.70 -12.80 -7.12
C TYR A 151 9.30 -13.54 -8.40
N ILE A 152 10.28 -13.79 -9.25
CA ILE A 152 10.14 -14.54 -10.49
C ILE A 152 11.17 -15.66 -10.49
N GLU A 153 10.71 -16.87 -10.78
CA GLU A 153 11.55 -18.06 -10.84
C GLU A 153 11.61 -18.61 -12.27
N ALA A 154 12.83 -18.99 -12.71
CA ALA A 154 13.02 -19.74 -13.94
C ALA A 154 12.95 -21.25 -13.63
N PHE A 155 11.91 -21.90 -14.14
CA PHE A 155 11.69 -23.33 -13.98
C PHE A 155 11.58 -24.02 -15.35
N GLY A 156 12.65 -24.71 -15.74
CA GLY A 156 12.73 -25.36 -17.05
C GLY A 156 12.71 -24.34 -18.19
N LYS A 157 11.69 -24.43 -19.07
CA LYS A 157 11.47 -23.50 -20.20
C LYS A 157 10.44 -22.43 -19.90
N LYS A 158 9.97 -22.32 -18.67
CA LYS A 158 8.96 -21.37 -18.21
C LYS A 158 9.53 -20.45 -17.16
N LEU A 159 8.89 -19.32 -16.97
CA LEU A 159 9.05 -18.49 -15.80
C LEU A 159 7.78 -18.60 -14.95
N VAL A 160 7.93 -18.60 -13.64
CA VAL A 160 6.83 -18.57 -12.68
C VAL A 160 6.88 -17.22 -11.97
N ILE A 161 5.80 -16.48 -12.07
CA ILE A 161 5.64 -15.18 -11.39
C ILE A 161 4.87 -15.46 -10.09
N HIS A 162 5.51 -15.13 -8.98
CA HIS A 162 4.92 -15.26 -7.65
C HIS A 162 4.47 -13.88 -7.18
N THR A 163 3.17 -13.75 -6.95
CA THR A 163 2.56 -12.52 -6.46
C THR A 163 2.02 -12.70 -5.06
N ILE A 164 2.00 -11.62 -4.31
CA ILE A 164 1.34 -11.54 -3.01
C ILE A 164 0.51 -10.26 -2.95
N SER A 165 -0.79 -10.43 -2.78
CA SER A 165 -1.72 -9.31 -2.62
C SER A 165 -2.60 -9.59 -1.40
N ARG A 166 -2.97 -8.55 -0.67
CA ARG A 166 -3.87 -8.68 0.49
C ARG A 166 -5.23 -9.23 0.13
N LEU A 167 -5.73 -8.88 -1.05
CA LEU A 167 -7.07 -9.27 -1.50
C LEU A 167 -7.10 -10.70 -2.05
N SER A 168 -6.03 -11.12 -2.73
CA SER A 168 -5.98 -12.40 -3.44
C SER A 168 -5.02 -13.42 -2.82
N GLY A 169 -4.28 -13.04 -1.77
CA GLY A 169 -3.26 -13.87 -1.17
C GLY A 169 -2.07 -14.11 -2.10
N ILE A 170 -1.40 -15.25 -1.94
CA ILE A 170 -0.30 -15.69 -2.79
C ILE A 170 -0.87 -16.37 -4.02
N LYS A 171 -0.36 -16.00 -5.20
CA LYS A 171 -0.67 -16.63 -6.48
C LYS A 171 0.61 -16.90 -7.27
N GLU A 172 0.54 -17.90 -8.12
CA GLU A 172 1.63 -18.33 -8.99
C GLU A 172 1.11 -18.50 -10.41
N ASP A 173 1.75 -17.82 -11.36
CA ASP A 173 1.40 -17.92 -12.77
C ASP A 173 2.61 -18.37 -13.58
N ALA A 174 2.48 -19.49 -14.28
CA ALA A 174 3.51 -19.99 -15.17
C ALA A 174 3.36 -19.39 -16.57
N ILE A 175 4.39 -18.68 -17.03
CA ILE A 175 4.42 -18.02 -18.34
C ILE A 175 5.51 -18.64 -19.25
N SER A 176 5.33 -18.49 -20.55
CA SER A 176 6.26 -18.95 -21.56
C SER A 176 6.63 -17.83 -22.54
N GLY A 177 7.74 -17.99 -23.27
CA GLY A 177 8.16 -17.00 -24.27
C GLY A 177 8.96 -15.84 -23.71
N TYR A 178 9.28 -15.83 -22.42
CA TYR A 178 10.05 -14.79 -21.77
C TYR A 178 11.33 -15.37 -21.13
N THR A 179 12.34 -14.50 -20.98
CA THR A 179 13.55 -14.77 -20.18
C THR A 179 13.53 -13.91 -18.93
N LEU A 180 14.29 -14.27 -17.88
CA LEU A 180 14.40 -13.44 -16.68
C LEU A 180 14.89 -12.02 -16.99
N SER A 181 15.89 -11.89 -17.87
CA SER A 181 16.40 -10.58 -18.28
C SER A 181 15.38 -9.80 -19.09
N GLY A 182 14.57 -10.47 -19.94
CA GLY A 182 13.48 -9.83 -20.69
C GLY A 182 12.37 -9.32 -19.78
N LEU A 183 11.98 -10.08 -18.75
CA LEU A 183 11.00 -9.61 -17.76
C LEU A 183 11.56 -8.49 -16.89
N LEU A 184 12.82 -8.56 -16.51
CA LEU A 184 13.47 -7.49 -15.74
C LEU A 184 13.50 -6.18 -16.53
N ALA A 185 13.78 -6.24 -17.84
CA ALA A 185 13.70 -5.08 -18.72
C ALA A 185 12.27 -4.56 -18.91
N LEU A 186 11.27 -5.45 -18.95
CA LEU A 186 9.85 -5.05 -19.02
C LEU A 186 9.37 -4.40 -17.73
N LEU A 187 9.80 -4.93 -16.58
CA LEU A 187 9.54 -4.35 -15.27
C LEU A 187 10.17 -2.96 -15.14
N ASP A 188 11.38 -2.76 -15.66
CA ASP A 188 12.12 -1.48 -15.66
C ASP A 188 11.94 -0.71 -14.34
N ASP A 189 12.16 -1.40 -13.23
CA ASP A 189 11.95 -0.88 -11.88
C ASP A 189 13.15 -1.32 -11.00
N PRO A 190 13.86 -0.36 -10.36
CA PRO A 190 15.03 -0.64 -9.53
C PRO A 190 14.72 -1.45 -8.26
N ALA A 191 13.44 -1.63 -7.93
CA ALA A 191 13.02 -2.56 -6.88
C ALA A 191 13.31 -4.01 -7.25
N PHE A 192 13.33 -4.36 -8.54
CA PHE A 192 13.60 -5.72 -8.99
C PHE A 192 15.08 -5.94 -9.26
N VAL A 193 15.64 -6.98 -8.66
CA VAL A 193 17.03 -7.36 -8.86
C VAL A 193 17.17 -8.84 -9.13
N GLN A 194 18.07 -9.20 -10.02
CA GLN A 194 18.41 -10.60 -10.21
C GLN A 194 19.34 -11.04 -9.07
N CYS A 195 18.90 -11.99 -8.26
CA CYS A 195 19.65 -12.50 -7.11
C CYS A 195 20.29 -13.87 -7.34
N HIS A 196 19.87 -14.56 -8.40
CA HIS A 196 20.40 -15.88 -8.80
C HIS A 196 20.22 -16.08 -10.30
N LYS A 197 20.92 -17.05 -10.90
CA LYS A 197 20.73 -17.40 -12.33
C LYS A 197 19.26 -17.73 -12.69
N SER A 198 18.47 -18.16 -11.71
CA SER A 198 17.08 -18.57 -11.86
C SER A 198 16.08 -17.70 -11.09
N TYR A 199 16.51 -16.63 -10.43
CA TYR A 199 15.60 -15.82 -9.60
C TYR A 199 15.83 -14.32 -9.78
N VAL A 200 14.71 -13.60 -9.90
CA VAL A 200 14.59 -12.16 -9.74
C VAL A 200 13.72 -11.91 -8.51
N VAL A 201 14.11 -11.00 -7.63
CA VAL A 201 13.36 -10.66 -6.42
C VAL A 201 13.01 -9.19 -6.40
N ASN A 202 11.83 -8.88 -5.88
CA ASN A 202 11.45 -7.52 -5.55
C ASN A 202 11.94 -7.17 -4.13
N LYS A 203 12.85 -6.19 -4.03
CA LYS A 203 13.45 -5.77 -2.75
C LYS A 203 12.42 -5.30 -1.72
N SER A 204 11.27 -4.77 -2.13
CA SER A 204 10.23 -4.31 -1.20
C SER A 204 9.56 -5.45 -0.42
N HIS A 205 9.60 -6.68 -0.94
CA HIS A 205 9.08 -7.88 -0.29
C HIS A 205 10.11 -8.62 0.56
N ILE A 206 11.38 -8.19 0.58
CA ILE A 206 12.40 -8.83 1.39
C ILE A 206 12.09 -8.57 2.87
N GLU A 207 12.01 -9.64 3.66
CA GLU A 207 11.92 -9.60 5.11
C GLU A 207 13.31 -9.63 5.74
N LYS A 208 14.16 -10.55 5.26
CA LYS A 208 15.50 -10.79 5.81
C LYS A 208 16.44 -11.34 4.74
N ILE A 209 17.70 -10.97 4.81
CA ILE A 209 18.79 -11.57 4.02
C ILE A 209 19.77 -12.25 4.98
N ASP A 210 19.96 -13.56 4.81
CA ASP A 210 21.03 -14.31 5.44
C ASP A 210 22.26 -14.30 4.53
N LYS A 211 23.21 -13.42 4.85
CA LYS A 211 24.44 -13.26 4.07
C LYS A 211 25.35 -14.51 4.13
N SER A 212 25.38 -15.18 5.28
CA SER A 212 26.21 -16.36 5.50
C SER A 212 25.65 -17.61 4.80
N GLY A 213 24.32 -17.81 4.95
CA GLY A 213 23.58 -18.89 4.30
C GLY A 213 23.24 -18.59 2.83
N ARG A 214 23.46 -17.36 2.37
CA ARG A 214 23.13 -16.88 1.02
C ARG A 214 21.68 -17.15 0.63
N LYS A 215 20.75 -16.70 1.48
CA LYS A 215 19.31 -16.87 1.31
C LYS A 215 18.57 -15.57 1.55
N ILE A 216 17.50 -15.38 0.80
CA ILE A 216 16.53 -14.29 0.98
C ILE A 216 15.26 -14.91 1.55
N PHE A 217 14.71 -14.28 2.59
CA PHE A 217 13.40 -14.56 3.15
C PHE A 217 12.45 -13.45 2.68
N LEU A 218 11.29 -13.84 2.19
CA LEU A 218 10.27 -12.91 1.70
C LEU A 218 9.07 -12.89 2.64
N LYS A 219 8.48 -11.71 2.81
CA LYS A 219 7.27 -11.51 3.59
C LYS A 219 6.12 -12.38 3.05
N GLY A 220 5.55 -13.19 3.93
CA GLY A 220 4.41 -14.05 3.60
C GLY A 220 4.75 -15.36 2.86
N PHE A 221 6.01 -15.62 2.51
CA PHE A 221 6.45 -16.86 1.89
C PHE A 221 7.22 -17.73 2.89
N THR A 222 7.04 -19.03 2.81
CA THR A 222 7.76 -20.02 3.64
C THR A 222 9.09 -20.43 3.02
N ASP A 223 9.16 -20.38 1.69
CA ASP A 223 10.35 -20.78 0.95
C ASP A 223 11.41 -19.67 0.92
N THR A 224 12.67 -20.07 0.82
CA THR A 224 13.80 -19.15 0.74
C THR A 224 14.37 -19.11 -0.66
N ILE A 225 14.77 -17.93 -1.11
CA ILE A 225 15.38 -17.71 -2.42
C ILE A 225 16.90 -17.76 -2.29
N PRO A 226 17.63 -18.57 -3.09
CA PRO A 226 19.07 -18.63 -3.04
C PRO A 226 19.71 -17.40 -3.68
N ILE A 227 20.88 -17.00 -3.16
CA ILE A 227 21.69 -15.92 -3.71
C ILE A 227 22.93 -16.50 -4.40
N GLY A 228 23.05 -16.22 -5.70
CA GLY A 228 24.23 -16.65 -6.47
C GLY A 228 25.46 -15.76 -6.22
N ASN A 229 26.66 -16.34 -6.25
CA ASN A 229 27.89 -15.64 -5.90
C ASN A 229 28.10 -14.30 -6.62
N LYS A 230 27.77 -14.22 -7.91
CA LYS A 230 27.97 -13.02 -8.73
C LYS A 230 26.86 -11.96 -8.58
N TYR A 231 25.80 -12.25 -7.84
CA TYR A 231 24.66 -11.34 -7.68
C TYR A 231 24.63 -10.64 -6.31
N GLN A 232 25.62 -10.89 -5.47
CA GLN A 232 25.65 -10.37 -4.09
C GLN A 232 25.74 -8.85 -4.05
N ALA A 233 26.53 -8.24 -4.93
CA ALA A 233 26.72 -6.79 -4.96
C ALA A 233 25.45 -6.00 -5.23
N GLU A 234 24.49 -6.54 -5.98
CA GLU A 234 23.22 -5.90 -6.30
C GLU A 234 22.22 -5.87 -5.13
N LEU A 235 22.46 -6.72 -4.13
CA LEU A 235 21.56 -6.88 -2.98
C LEU A 235 21.99 -6.08 -1.76
N TRP A 236 23.30 -5.91 -1.54
CA TRP A 236 23.85 -5.24 -0.36
C TRP A 236 25.17 -4.52 -0.61
N GLY A 237 25.37 -4.07 -1.86
CA GLY A 237 26.48 -3.19 -2.23
C GLY A 237 26.35 -1.79 -1.66
#